data_5739c9f1b60bcc6fffceb1aaccc3e126
#
_entry.id   5739c9f1b60bcc6fffceb1aaccc3e126
#
_cell.length_a   1.000
_cell.length_b   1.000
_cell.length_c   1.000
_cell.angle_alpha   90.00
_cell.angle_beta   90.00
_cell.angle_gamma   90.00
#
_symmetry.space_group_name_H-M   'P 1'
#
loop_
_entity.id
_entity.type
_entity.pdbx_description
1 polymer ?
#
loop_
_entity_poly.entity_id
_entity_poly.type
_entity_poly.pdbx_seq_one_letter_code
_entity_poly.pdbx_strand_id
1 'polypeptide(L)'
;MPFTRRAFLSIGGSGLAASSLLASIGCSRTTSAPANAAAAPTWEARIAEIEKRLRESMAARQVPGVSVAVIRDARIAWTGHFGVRHRTTGVPVDDATVFSAQSMSKPVFAYRVMKLCEQGVLELDAPLTRYTRDIFVKDDPRLNEITVRRVLSHTTGLPNWRTPSDPLRINFAPGSKWAYSGEGYHYLQSIVSRLTGRIDDTHCDAFEMDYRVCASDFGEYMEATLLRPFGMRSSGYAFVPAMQRSLATPHDAAGQPLPQTPPSIPAIARYGSAGMLMTTATDYARFLIEVMQAKPADDYRLNEASRNEMLKPQIDAGASPIKASWALGWQIWHLDAGNVVAHGGDFDGWHSQSAFSPEHKTGFVILTNGEGGGALIWTDLLKPLVDSVVFA
;
A
#
# COMPACT_ATOMS: atom_id res chain seq x y z
N MET A 1 5.91 20.26 -9.83
CA MET A 1 4.72 20.01 -10.68
C MET A 1 3.50 20.14 -9.79
N PRO A 2 2.47 20.91 -10.15
CA PRO A 2 1.28 21.05 -9.32
C PRO A 2 0.49 19.72 -9.34
N PHE A 3 0.17 19.21 -8.14
CA PHE A 3 -0.72 18.07 -7.96
C PHE A 3 -2.14 18.47 -8.36
N THR A 4 -2.59 18.06 -9.52
CA THR A 4 -3.97 18.29 -9.94
C THR A 4 -4.89 17.30 -9.21
N ARG A 5 -5.87 17.85 -8.50
CA ARG A 5 -6.96 17.12 -7.83
C ARG A 5 -7.80 16.39 -8.89
N ARG A 6 -7.86 15.08 -8.87
CA ARG A 6 -9.05 14.37 -9.32
C ARG A 6 -9.77 13.78 -8.11
N ALA A 7 -10.99 14.24 -7.94
CA ALA A 7 -11.88 13.93 -6.85
C ALA A 7 -12.35 12.47 -6.92
N PHE A 8 -12.42 11.82 -5.76
CA PHE A 8 -13.23 10.63 -5.58
C PHE A 8 -14.71 11.00 -5.78
N LEU A 9 -15.30 10.62 -6.90
CA LEU A 9 -16.72 10.73 -7.15
C LEU A 9 -17.44 9.55 -6.48
N SER A 10 -18.27 9.87 -5.51
CA SER A 10 -19.25 8.97 -4.91
C SER A 10 -20.31 8.62 -5.94
N ILE A 11 -20.44 7.36 -6.29
CA ILE A 11 -21.60 6.86 -7.08
C ILE A 11 -22.66 6.43 -6.07
N GLY A 12 -23.71 7.24 -5.94
CA GLY A 12 -24.95 6.89 -5.24
C GLY A 12 -25.78 5.94 -6.10
N GLY A 13 -26.04 4.74 -5.61
CA GLY A 13 -26.94 3.77 -6.21
C GLY A 13 -28.31 3.81 -5.54
N SER A 14 -29.34 4.10 -6.32
CA SER A 14 -30.75 4.13 -5.93
C SER A 14 -31.30 2.73 -5.69
N GLY A 15 -31.99 2.53 -4.59
CA GLY A 15 -32.67 1.30 -4.25
C GLY A 15 -33.93 1.05 -5.08
N LEU A 16 -34.17 -0.20 -5.40
CA LEU A 16 -35.48 -0.69 -5.86
C LEU A 16 -35.90 -1.85 -4.95
N ALA A 17 -37.01 -1.62 -4.28
CA ALA A 17 -37.74 -2.63 -3.51
C ALA A 17 -38.48 -3.59 -4.45
N ALA A 18 -38.39 -4.87 -4.18
CA ALA A 18 -39.27 -5.87 -4.81
C ALA A 18 -39.92 -6.73 -3.74
N SER A 19 -41.23 -6.79 -3.83
CA SER A 19 -42.19 -7.41 -2.93
C SER A 19 -42.18 -8.94 -3.01
N SER A 20 -42.39 -9.55 -1.87
CA SER A 20 -42.60 -11.01 -1.66
C SER A 20 -43.93 -11.50 -2.17
N LEU A 21 -43.96 -12.63 -2.88
CA LEU A 21 -45.11 -13.48 -3.07
C LEU A 21 -44.80 -14.89 -2.61
N LEU A 22 -45.49 -15.34 -1.58
CA LEU A 22 -45.53 -16.70 -1.09
C LEU A 22 -46.43 -17.54 -1.99
N ALA A 23 -45.96 -18.64 -2.54
CA ALA A 23 -46.76 -19.70 -3.07
C ALA A 23 -46.26 -21.06 -2.54
N SER A 24 -47.08 -21.68 -1.73
CA SER A 24 -46.92 -23.06 -1.24
C SER A 24 -47.30 -24.05 -2.29
N ILE A 25 -46.45 -25.01 -2.68
CA ILE A 25 -46.84 -26.23 -3.42
C ILE A 25 -45.99 -27.41 -2.93
N GLY A 26 -46.67 -28.52 -2.81
CA GLY A 26 -46.41 -29.75 -2.08
C GLY A 26 -45.18 -30.57 -2.43
N CYS A 27 -44.84 -31.43 -1.48
CA CYS A 27 -43.82 -32.45 -1.53
C CYS A 27 -44.04 -33.50 -2.63
N SER A 28 -43.06 -33.66 -3.50
CA SER A 28 -42.75 -34.93 -4.15
C SER A 28 -41.27 -35.22 -3.92
N ARG A 29 -40.98 -36.23 -3.09
CA ARG A 29 -39.62 -36.73 -2.88
C ARG A 29 -39.19 -37.52 -4.12
N THR A 30 -38.53 -36.86 -5.04
CA THR A 30 -37.61 -37.52 -5.97
C THR A 30 -36.24 -37.50 -5.35
N THR A 31 -35.71 -38.65 -5.01
CA THR A 31 -34.29 -38.84 -4.62
C THR A 31 -33.45 -38.60 -5.88
N SER A 32 -33.08 -37.35 -6.12
CA SER A 32 -32.00 -37.01 -7.04
C SER A 32 -30.69 -37.45 -6.42
N ALA A 33 -29.91 -38.27 -7.13
CA ALA A 33 -28.52 -38.55 -6.81
C ALA A 33 -27.74 -37.22 -6.55
N PRO A 34 -26.79 -37.19 -5.62
CA PRO A 34 -26.04 -35.96 -5.37
C PRO A 34 -25.39 -35.54 -6.69
N ALA A 35 -25.72 -34.32 -7.15
CA ALA A 35 -25.02 -33.70 -8.25
C ALA A 35 -23.53 -33.76 -7.93
N ASN A 36 -22.76 -34.32 -8.85
CA ASN A 36 -21.31 -34.44 -8.76
C ASN A 36 -20.79 -33.02 -8.48
N ALA A 37 -20.41 -32.71 -7.24
CA ALA A 37 -19.81 -31.47 -6.92
C ALA A 37 -18.52 -31.41 -7.77
N ALA A 38 -18.48 -30.49 -8.72
CA ALA A 38 -17.29 -30.30 -9.55
C ALA A 38 -16.09 -30.15 -8.63
N ALA A 39 -15.06 -30.96 -8.84
CA ALA A 39 -13.82 -30.86 -8.04
C ALA A 39 -13.29 -29.44 -8.07
N ALA A 40 -12.87 -28.93 -6.92
CA ALA A 40 -12.28 -27.59 -6.85
C ALA A 40 -11.13 -27.49 -7.86
N PRO A 41 -10.98 -26.35 -8.58
CA PRO A 41 -9.93 -26.21 -9.59
C PRO A 41 -8.54 -26.38 -8.98
N THR A 42 -7.65 -27.04 -9.71
CA THR A 42 -6.24 -27.18 -9.28
C THR A 42 -5.56 -25.83 -9.18
N TRP A 43 -4.42 -25.76 -8.50
CA TRP A 43 -3.62 -24.56 -8.41
C TRP A 43 -3.23 -24.02 -9.80
N GLU A 44 -2.78 -24.89 -10.69
CA GLU A 44 -2.37 -24.56 -12.06
C GLU A 44 -3.57 -23.98 -12.85
N ALA A 45 -4.76 -24.55 -12.69
CA ALA A 45 -5.97 -24.06 -13.35
C ALA A 45 -6.36 -22.67 -12.83
N ARG A 46 -6.18 -22.39 -11.53
CA ARG A 46 -6.44 -21.06 -10.94
C ARG A 46 -5.46 -20.02 -11.49
N ILE A 47 -4.17 -20.33 -11.55
CA ILE A 47 -3.15 -19.45 -12.12
C ILE A 47 -3.41 -19.19 -13.60
N ALA A 48 -3.72 -20.21 -14.38
CA ALA A 48 -4.04 -20.05 -15.80
C ALA A 48 -5.26 -19.13 -16.04
N GLU A 49 -6.27 -19.21 -15.21
CA GLU A 49 -7.45 -18.32 -15.28
C GLU A 49 -7.08 -16.88 -14.89
N ILE A 50 -6.24 -16.67 -13.86
CA ILE A 50 -5.73 -15.35 -13.48
C ILE A 50 -4.92 -14.75 -14.63
N GLU A 51 -4.01 -15.51 -15.24
CA GLU A 51 -3.21 -15.05 -16.39
C GLU A 51 -4.08 -14.63 -17.58
N LYS A 52 -5.09 -15.45 -17.90
CA LYS A 52 -6.03 -15.15 -18.99
C LYS A 52 -6.75 -13.83 -18.73
N ARG A 53 -7.38 -13.69 -17.55
CA ARG A 53 -8.10 -12.46 -17.18
C ARG A 53 -7.18 -11.24 -17.17
N LEU A 54 -5.94 -11.41 -16.70
CA LEU A 54 -4.96 -10.35 -16.66
C LEU A 54 -4.63 -9.84 -18.07
N ARG A 55 -4.36 -10.75 -19.03
CA ARG A 55 -4.11 -10.37 -20.43
C ARG A 55 -5.30 -9.69 -21.08
N GLU A 56 -6.51 -10.20 -20.86
CA GLU A 56 -7.75 -9.60 -21.35
C GLU A 56 -7.96 -8.19 -20.77
N SER A 57 -7.76 -8.02 -19.47
CA SER A 57 -7.91 -6.73 -18.80
C SER A 57 -6.82 -5.73 -19.23
N MET A 58 -5.56 -6.16 -19.35
CA MET A 58 -4.49 -5.30 -19.88
C MET A 58 -4.84 -4.72 -21.25
N ALA A 59 -5.37 -5.56 -22.15
CA ALA A 59 -5.78 -5.11 -23.49
C ALA A 59 -6.98 -4.14 -23.40
N ALA A 60 -7.99 -4.47 -22.62
CA ALA A 60 -9.20 -3.64 -22.48
C ALA A 60 -8.93 -2.30 -21.78
N ARG A 61 -8.00 -2.26 -20.80
CA ARG A 61 -7.64 -1.08 -20.00
C ARG A 61 -6.42 -0.32 -20.53
N GLN A 62 -5.82 -0.77 -21.62
CA GLN A 62 -4.60 -0.20 -22.22
C GLN A 62 -3.43 -0.10 -21.22
N VAL A 63 -3.28 -1.07 -20.32
CA VAL A 63 -2.19 -1.15 -19.37
C VAL A 63 -0.97 -1.79 -20.04
N PRO A 64 0.15 -1.05 -20.21
CA PRO A 64 1.29 -1.56 -20.97
C PRO A 64 2.04 -2.69 -20.29
N GLY A 65 2.18 -2.65 -18.98
CA GLY A 65 2.97 -3.62 -18.22
C GLY A 65 2.39 -3.93 -16.85
N VAL A 66 2.48 -5.19 -16.45
CA VAL A 66 2.05 -5.69 -15.14
C VAL A 66 3.05 -6.71 -14.63
N SER A 67 3.35 -6.62 -13.32
CA SER A 67 4.10 -7.64 -12.59
C SER A 67 3.27 -8.12 -11.40
N VAL A 68 3.19 -9.43 -11.22
CA VAL A 68 2.43 -10.09 -10.15
C VAL A 68 3.33 -11.06 -9.39
N ALA A 69 3.20 -11.11 -8.08
CA ALA A 69 3.75 -12.19 -7.26
C ALA A 69 2.63 -12.77 -6.37
N VAL A 70 2.56 -14.08 -6.30
CA VAL A 70 1.58 -14.82 -5.50
C VAL A 70 2.30 -15.59 -4.40
N ILE A 71 1.78 -15.47 -3.19
CA ILE A 71 2.29 -16.11 -1.99
C ILE A 71 1.35 -17.25 -1.60
N ARG A 72 1.91 -18.43 -1.34
CA ARG A 72 1.24 -19.59 -0.77
C ARG A 72 2.17 -20.25 0.25
N ASP A 73 1.61 -20.71 1.36
CA ASP A 73 2.38 -21.30 2.47
C ASP A 73 3.55 -20.40 2.93
N ALA A 74 3.30 -19.07 2.92
CA ALA A 74 4.28 -18.04 3.20
C ALA A 74 5.58 -18.16 2.35
N ARG A 75 5.44 -18.54 1.09
CA ARG A 75 6.49 -18.58 0.09
C ARG A 75 5.98 -18.01 -1.22
N ILE A 76 6.86 -17.44 -2.02
CA ILE A 76 6.49 -17.02 -3.38
C ILE A 76 6.25 -18.31 -4.19
N ALA A 77 4.98 -18.52 -4.56
CA ALA A 77 4.55 -19.72 -5.27
C ALA A 77 4.48 -19.51 -6.78
N TRP A 78 4.30 -18.28 -7.23
CA TRP A 78 4.25 -17.92 -8.64
C TRP A 78 4.56 -16.44 -8.83
N THR A 79 5.21 -16.14 -9.96
CA THR A 79 5.40 -14.77 -10.47
C THR A 79 4.97 -14.71 -11.93
N GLY A 80 4.35 -13.59 -12.31
CA GLY A 80 3.92 -13.33 -13.67
C GLY A 80 4.32 -11.93 -14.12
N HIS A 81 4.87 -11.86 -15.35
CA HIS A 81 5.36 -10.62 -15.95
C HIS A 81 4.73 -10.48 -17.32
N PHE A 82 4.04 -9.37 -17.54
CA PHE A 82 3.21 -9.20 -18.74
C PHE A 82 3.44 -7.83 -19.35
N GLY A 83 3.49 -7.80 -20.70
CA GLY A 83 3.62 -6.57 -21.47
C GLY A 83 5.00 -5.94 -21.39
N VAL A 84 5.07 -4.61 -21.37
CA VAL A 84 6.31 -3.85 -21.57
C VAL A 84 6.52 -2.78 -20.48
N ARG A 85 7.79 -2.53 -20.15
CA ARG A 85 8.20 -1.46 -19.22
C ARG A 85 7.93 -0.07 -19.81
N HIS A 86 8.05 0.04 -21.12
CA HIS A 86 7.95 1.30 -21.86
C HIS A 86 7.40 1.00 -23.26
N ARG A 87 6.26 1.56 -23.60
CA ARG A 87 5.53 1.23 -24.83
C ARG A 87 6.31 1.53 -26.10
N THR A 88 7.05 2.64 -26.12
CA THR A 88 7.82 3.05 -27.31
C THR A 88 9.04 2.15 -27.56
N THR A 89 9.72 1.70 -26.51
CA THR A 89 10.93 0.86 -26.65
C THR A 89 10.63 -0.62 -26.76
N GLY A 90 9.42 -1.04 -26.35
CA GLY A 90 9.01 -2.44 -26.37
C GLY A 90 9.77 -3.37 -25.39
N VAL A 91 10.57 -2.82 -24.47
CA VAL A 91 11.32 -3.64 -23.49
C VAL A 91 10.32 -4.38 -22.61
N PRO A 92 10.38 -5.72 -22.54
CA PRO A 92 9.42 -6.51 -21.77
C PRO A 92 9.55 -6.29 -20.26
N VAL A 93 8.44 -6.49 -19.55
CA VAL A 93 8.43 -6.64 -18.08
C VAL A 93 9.04 -7.99 -17.73
N ASP A 94 9.88 -8.01 -16.70
CA ASP A 94 10.55 -9.20 -16.15
C ASP A 94 10.65 -9.14 -14.61
N ASP A 95 11.23 -10.14 -13.98
CA ASP A 95 11.45 -10.22 -12.52
C ASP A 95 12.23 -9.03 -11.94
N ALA A 96 13.11 -8.43 -12.74
CA ALA A 96 13.93 -7.29 -12.32
C ALA A 96 13.23 -5.95 -12.55
N THR A 97 12.05 -5.94 -13.17
CA THR A 97 11.34 -4.70 -13.48
C THR A 97 10.85 -4.01 -12.24
N VAL A 98 11.33 -2.79 -12.05
CA VAL A 98 11.02 -1.94 -10.90
C VAL A 98 9.84 -1.02 -11.23
N PHE A 99 8.85 -0.99 -10.35
CA PHE A 99 7.67 -0.12 -10.41
C PHE A 99 7.65 0.82 -9.21
N SER A 100 6.93 1.91 -9.32
CA SER A 100 6.60 2.72 -8.16
C SER A 100 5.49 2.05 -7.34
N ALA A 101 5.78 1.79 -6.06
CA ALA A 101 4.81 1.20 -5.13
C ALA A 101 3.80 2.21 -4.59
N GLN A 102 4.05 3.51 -4.79
CA GLN A 102 3.22 4.59 -4.29
C GLN A 102 2.88 4.41 -2.80
N SER A 103 1.61 4.51 -2.43
CA SER A 103 1.19 4.42 -1.03
C SER A 103 1.49 3.07 -0.35
N MET A 104 1.84 2.02 -1.08
CA MET A 104 2.40 0.80 -0.49
C MET A 104 3.77 1.03 0.19
N SER A 105 4.36 2.22 0.07
CA SER A 105 5.49 2.69 0.89
C SER A 105 5.14 2.77 2.38
N LYS A 106 3.89 3.10 2.71
CA LYS A 106 3.43 3.33 4.09
C LYS A 106 3.55 2.11 5.00
N PRO A 107 3.11 0.91 4.60
CA PRO A 107 3.32 -0.29 5.40
C PRO A 107 4.79 -0.61 5.66
N VAL A 108 5.66 -0.38 4.67
CA VAL A 108 7.10 -0.63 4.80
C VAL A 108 7.71 0.32 5.85
N PHE A 109 7.38 1.60 5.79
CA PHE A 109 7.79 2.56 6.81
C PHE A 109 7.17 2.24 8.17
N ALA A 110 5.87 1.92 8.22
CA ALA A 110 5.18 1.56 9.47
C ALA A 110 5.83 0.38 10.17
N TYR A 111 6.28 -0.63 9.43
CA TYR A 111 7.02 -1.77 10.00
C TYR A 111 8.31 -1.32 10.69
N ARG A 112 9.09 -0.44 10.04
CA ARG A 112 10.32 0.11 10.63
C ARG A 112 10.02 0.95 11.88
N VAL A 113 8.93 1.74 11.85
CA VAL A 113 8.48 2.53 13.02
C VAL A 113 8.08 1.62 14.18
N MET A 114 7.33 0.55 13.92
CA MET A 114 6.98 -0.45 14.94
C MET A 114 8.24 -1.09 15.55
N LYS A 115 9.28 -1.32 14.75
CA LYS A 115 10.57 -1.81 15.26
C LYS A 115 11.26 -0.80 16.16
N LEU A 116 11.20 0.48 15.84
CA LEU A 116 11.71 1.55 16.72
C LEU A 116 10.92 1.63 18.03
N CYS A 117 9.61 1.38 17.99
CA CYS A 117 8.79 1.29 19.21
C CYS A 117 9.21 0.06 20.07
N GLU A 118 9.44 -1.08 19.45
CA GLU A 118 9.91 -2.29 20.14
C GLU A 118 11.29 -2.10 20.78
N GLN A 119 12.15 -1.31 20.14
CA GLN A 119 13.49 -0.95 20.63
C GLN A 119 13.47 0.17 21.70
N GLY A 120 12.31 0.74 22.00
CA GLY A 120 12.18 1.84 22.98
C GLY A 120 12.69 3.21 22.50
N VAL A 121 12.98 3.35 21.20
CA VAL A 121 13.38 4.63 20.59
C VAL A 121 12.16 5.56 20.45
N LEU A 122 11.00 4.98 20.17
CA LEU A 122 9.70 5.65 20.14
C LEU A 122 8.72 4.94 21.09
N GLU A 123 7.75 5.68 21.58
CA GLU A 123 6.61 5.11 22.30
C GLU A 123 5.35 5.27 21.44
N LEU A 124 4.61 4.19 21.22
CA LEU A 124 3.48 4.14 20.31
C LEU A 124 2.38 5.18 20.64
N ASP A 125 2.19 5.45 21.91
CA ASP A 125 1.12 6.32 22.41
C ASP A 125 1.63 7.63 23.06
N ALA A 126 2.94 7.90 23.03
CA ALA A 126 3.47 9.18 23.46
C ALA A 126 3.24 10.27 22.40
N PRO A 127 2.98 11.53 22.82
CA PRO A 127 2.91 12.67 21.88
C PRO A 127 4.19 12.80 21.06
N LEU A 128 4.04 13.00 19.75
CA LEU A 128 5.19 13.19 18.85
C LEU A 128 5.99 14.46 19.15
N THR A 129 5.36 15.48 19.74
CA THR A 129 6.02 16.70 20.25
C THR A 129 7.08 16.44 21.31
N ARG A 130 7.08 15.27 21.96
CA ARG A 130 8.13 14.84 22.88
C ARG A 130 9.48 14.59 22.18
N TYR A 131 9.45 14.25 20.89
CA TYR A 131 10.62 13.84 20.12
C TYR A 131 11.19 14.92 19.21
N THR A 132 10.53 16.07 19.09
CA THR A 132 10.96 17.18 18.26
C THR A 132 10.58 18.51 18.87
N ARG A 133 11.40 19.53 18.59
CA ARG A 133 11.09 20.93 18.91
C ARG A 133 10.41 21.66 17.76
N ASP A 134 10.30 21.01 16.60
CA ASP A 134 9.70 21.59 15.42
C ASP A 134 8.19 21.70 15.60
N ILE A 135 7.66 22.89 15.42
CA ILE A 135 6.23 23.16 15.45
C ILE A 135 5.65 22.82 14.07
N PHE A 136 5.15 21.61 13.92
CA PHE A 136 4.62 21.12 12.65
C PHE A 136 3.28 21.78 12.28
N VAL A 137 2.44 22.07 13.27
CA VAL A 137 1.21 22.88 13.14
C VAL A 137 1.27 23.99 14.17
N LYS A 138 1.21 25.24 13.72
CA LYS A 138 1.29 26.43 14.60
C LYS A 138 -0.03 26.64 15.35
N ASP A 139 0.08 27.07 16.60
CA ASP A 139 -1.03 27.57 17.43
C ASP A 139 -2.21 26.61 17.62
N ASP A 140 -1.95 25.29 17.47
CA ASP A 140 -2.96 24.27 17.72
C ASP A 140 -2.47 23.27 18.81
N PRO A 141 -3.03 23.36 20.04
CA PRO A 141 -2.61 22.50 21.16
C PRO A 141 -2.88 21.00 20.90
N ARG A 142 -3.78 20.66 19.97
CA ARG A 142 -4.08 19.29 19.58
C ARG A 142 -2.89 18.57 18.91
N LEU A 143 -1.84 19.32 18.51
CA LEU A 143 -0.59 18.72 18.07
C LEU A 143 0.02 17.79 19.14
N ASN A 144 -0.18 18.12 20.43
CA ASN A 144 0.24 17.29 21.54
C ASN A 144 -0.58 15.98 21.72
N GLU A 145 -1.62 15.81 20.95
CA GLU A 145 -2.39 14.59 20.92
C GLU A 145 -1.97 13.63 19.79
N ILE A 146 -1.15 14.10 18.85
CA ILE A 146 -0.69 13.27 17.74
C ILE A 146 0.40 12.32 18.23
N THR A 147 0.17 11.02 18.08
CA THR A 147 1.05 9.92 18.48
C THR A 147 1.46 9.08 17.27
N VAL A 148 2.42 8.18 17.42
CA VAL A 148 2.77 7.18 16.40
C VAL A 148 1.53 6.39 15.99
N ARG A 149 0.75 5.90 16.96
CA ARG A 149 -0.50 5.16 16.70
C ARG A 149 -1.46 5.95 15.83
N ARG A 150 -1.68 7.22 16.14
CA ARG A 150 -2.60 8.08 15.40
C ARG A 150 -2.13 8.38 13.98
N VAL A 151 -0.82 8.48 13.77
CA VAL A 151 -0.25 8.60 12.41
C VAL A 151 -0.49 7.32 11.62
N LEU A 152 -0.07 6.17 12.15
CA LEU A 152 -0.13 4.91 11.43
C LEU A 152 -1.58 4.43 11.20
N SER A 153 -2.53 4.84 12.03
CA SER A 153 -3.97 4.56 11.86
C SER A 153 -4.74 5.63 11.10
N HIS A 154 -4.07 6.68 10.59
CA HIS A 154 -4.72 7.79 9.89
C HIS A 154 -5.83 8.50 10.69
N THR A 155 -5.57 8.73 11.98
CA THR A 155 -6.51 9.39 12.89
C THR A 155 -5.97 10.70 13.47
N THR A 156 -4.97 11.31 12.83
CA THR A 156 -4.32 12.55 13.30
C THR A 156 -5.18 13.80 13.14
N GLY A 157 -6.14 13.80 12.23
CA GLY A 157 -6.83 15.02 11.80
C GLY A 157 -6.06 15.87 10.78
N LEU A 158 -4.82 15.50 10.44
CA LEU A 158 -4.05 16.16 9.40
C LEU A 158 -4.58 15.81 8.01
N PRO A 159 -4.53 16.73 7.01
CA PRO A 159 -4.95 16.45 5.63
C PRO A 159 -4.04 15.41 4.97
N ASN A 160 -4.46 14.93 3.78
CA ASN A 160 -3.54 14.10 3.00
C ASN A 160 -2.28 14.90 2.62
N TRP A 161 -2.45 16.06 2.02
CA TRP A 161 -1.37 17.00 1.74
C TRP A 161 -1.83 18.43 1.91
N ARG A 162 -0.96 19.29 2.46
CA ARG A 162 -1.16 20.74 2.44
C ARG A 162 -1.02 21.27 1.02
N THR A 163 -1.70 22.36 0.72
CA THR A 163 -1.57 23.10 -0.53
C THR A 163 -1.48 24.59 -0.23
N PRO A 164 -1.05 25.45 -1.19
CA PRO A 164 -1.06 26.90 -0.98
C PRO A 164 -2.40 27.48 -0.57
N SER A 165 -3.50 26.89 -1.09
CA SER A 165 -4.88 27.29 -0.78
C SER A 165 -5.46 26.65 0.47
N ASP A 166 -4.82 25.63 1.02
CA ASP A 166 -5.27 24.88 2.20
C ASP A 166 -4.06 24.54 3.08
N PRO A 167 -3.61 25.49 3.93
CA PRO A 167 -2.45 25.31 4.78
C PRO A 167 -2.67 24.21 5.82
N LEU A 168 -1.57 23.69 6.37
CA LEU A 168 -1.64 22.60 7.33
C LEU A 168 -2.40 22.99 8.60
N ARG A 169 -3.42 22.22 8.91
CA ARG A 169 -4.23 22.34 10.15
C ARG A 169 -4.72 20.97 10.60
N ILE A 170 -5.12 20.86 11.85
CA ILE A 170 -5.78 19.67 12.39
C ILE A 170 -7.29 19.86 12.20
N ASN A 171 -7.90 19.10 11.30
CA ASN A 171 -9.28 19.28 10.84
C ASN A 171 -10.33 18.69 11.79
N PHE A 172 -9.93 17.79 12.70
CA PHE A 172 -10.79 17.17 13.70
C PHE A 172 -9.95 16.70 14.90
N ALA A 173 -10.59 16.38 16.01
CA ALA A 173 -9.90 15.90 17.21
C ALA A 173 -9.13 14.60 16.90
N PRO A 174 -7.81 14.56 17.15
CA PRO A 174 -7.00 13.37 16.88
C PRO A 174 -7.55 12.13 17.59
N GLY A 175 -7.68 11.03 16.85
CA GLY A 175 -8.25 9.78 17.33
C GLY A 175 -9.76 9.63 17.12
N SER A 176 -10.50 10.71 16.79
CA SER A 176 -11.97 10.67 16.73
C SER A 176 -12.55 10.03 15.47
N LYS A 177 -11.83 10.06 14.36
CA LYS A 177 -12.23 9.44 13.09
C LYS A 177 -11.05 9.15 12.18
N TRP A 178 -11.29 8.28 11.21
CA TRP A 178 -10.34 7.98 10.15
C TRP A 178 -10.37 9.05 9.06
N ALA A 179 -9.19 9.49 8.62
CA ALA A 179 -9.00 10.29 7.41
C ALA A 179 -7.56 10.12 6.92
N TYR A 180 -7.40 9.60 5.71
CA TYR A 180 -6.09 9.32 5.13
C TYR A 180 -5.19 10.55 5.10
N SER A 181 -3.95 10.42 5.59
CA SER A 181 -3.02 11.54 5.78
C SER A 181 -1.59 11.19 5.38
N GLY A 182 -1.09 11.80 4.32
CA GLY A 182 0.32 11.82 3.97
C GLY A 182 1.12 12.78 4.86
N GLU A 183 0.51 13.90 5.30
CA GLU A 183 1.13 14.84 6.23
C GLU A 183 1.50 14.20 7.55
N GLY A 184 0.67 13.31 8.08
CA GLY A 184 0.99 12.55 9.27
C GLY A 184 2.24 11.68 9.08
N TYR A 185 2.35 10.99 7.95
CA TYR A 185 3.53 10.18 7.61
C TYR A 185 4.78 11.02 7.43
N HIS A 186 4.67 12.19 6.78
CA HIS A 186 5.79 13.11 6.68
C HIS A 186 6.26 13.60 8.06
N TYR A 187 5.32 13.99 8.94
CA TYR A 187 5.65 14.42 10.31
C TYR A 187 6.42 13.32 11.06
N LEU A 188 5.92 12.08 11.00
CA LEU A 188 6.58 10.95 11.64
C LEU A 188 7.94 10.62 10.98
N GLN A 189 8.04 10.71 9.65
CA GLN A 189 9.30 10.50 8.93
C GLN A 189 10.38 11.51 9.38
N SER A 190 10.03 12.79 9.52
CA SER A 190 10.98 13.81 9.98
C SER A 190 11.49 13.52 11.38
N ILE A 191 10.62 13.05 12.28
CA ILE A 191 10.99 12.64 13.64
C ILE A 191 11.90 11.39 13.62
N VAL A 192 11.55 10.37 12.85
CA VAL A 192 12.38 9.17 12.72
C VAL A 192 13.76 9.51 12.17
N SER A 193 13.84 10.33 11.12
CA SER A 193 15.12 10.77 10.54
C SER A 193 15.97 11.50 11.57
N ARG A 194 15.38 12.35 12.39
CA ARG A 194 16.06 13.07 13.48
C ARG A 194 16.56 12.13 14.58
N LEU A 195 15.70 11.25 15.09
CA LEU A 195 16.06 10.33 16.17
C LEU A 195 17.12 9.31 15.76
N THR A 196 17.19 8.97 14.49
CA THR A 196 18.17 8.04 13.94
C THR A 196 19.44 8.73 13.41
N GLY A 197 19.56 10.06 13.59
CA GLY A 197 20.71 10.84 13.13
C GLY A 197 20.81 10.95 11.61
N ARG A 198 19.66 10.88 10.92
CA ARG A 198 19.57 10.82 9.45
C ARG A 198 19.08 12.14 8.83
N ILE A 199 18.92 13.18 9.62
CA ILE A 199 18.55 14.51 9.15
C ILE A 199 19.72 15.47 9.34
N ASP A 200 19.96 16.29 8.35
CA ASP A 200 20.92 17.39 8.43
C ASP A 200 20.16 18.71 8.60
N ASP A 201 20.07 19.18 9.84
CA ASP A 201 19.38 20.42 10.19
C ASP A 201 20.10 21.68 9.67
N THR A 202 21.37 21.58 9.25
CA THR A 202 22.13 22.68 8.69
C THR A 202 21.82 22.92 7.21
N HIS A 203 21.28 21.92 6.54
CA HIS A 203 20.90 21.95 5.13
C HIS A 203 19.39 21.79 4.96
N CYS A 204 18.65 22.85 5.29
CA CYS A 204 17.20 22.87 5.12
C CYS A 204 16.82 23.96 4.12
N ASP A 205 16.20 23.54 3.01
CA ASP A 205 15.76 24.42 1.94
C ASP A 205 14.25 24.61 1.93
N ALA A 206 13.79 25.73 1.38
CA ALA A 206 12.40 25.89 1.02
C ALA A 206 12.05 24.86 -0.08
N PHE A 207 10.99 24.12 0.13
CA PHE A 207 10.47 23.12 -0.81
C PHE A 207 8.98 23.29 -0.87
N GLU A 208 8.43 23.45 -2.04
CA GLU A 208 7.00 23.70 -2.27
C GLU A 208 6.32 24.56 -1.16
N MET A 209 5.63 25.59 -1.49
CA MET A 209 4.82 26.40 -0.57
C MET A 209 5.57 27.02 0.64
N ASP A 210 6.83 27.46 0.47
CA ASP A 210 7.68 28.03 1.52
C ASP A 210 7.87 27.12 2.76
N TYR A 211 7.73 25.83 2.55
CA TYR A 211 7.87 24.83 3.57
C TYR A 211 9.31 24.31 3.64
N ARG A 212 9.95 24.39 4.81
CA ARG A 212 11.32 23.88 4.99
C ARG A 212 11.35 22.38 5.08
N VAL A 213 12.14 21.76 4.22
CA VAL A 213 12.49 20.33 4.26
C VAL A 213 14.00 20.21 4.45
N CYS A 214 14.41 19.55 5.51
CA CYS A 214 15.82 19.32 5.78
C CYS A 214 16.33 18.12 5.01
N ALA A 215 17.59 18.17 4.56
CA ALA A 215 18.22 17.05 3.90
C ALA A 215 18.20 15.81 4.80
N SER A 216 17.91 14.68 4.22
CA SER A 216 17.80 13.40 4.94
C SER A 216 18.25 12.26 4.04
N ASP A 217 19.00 11.33 4.59
CA ASP A 217 19.35 10.07 3.96
C ASP A 217 18.31 8.96 4.25
N PHE A 218 17.06 9.33 4.37
CA PHE A 218 15.93 8.42 4.67
C PHE A 218 15.94 7.16 3.81
N GLY A 219 16.25 7.29 2.52
CA GLY A 219 16.32 6.15 1.60
C GLY A 219 17.39 5.14 2.01
N GLU A 220 18.60 5.60 2.32
CA GLU A 220 19.71 4.77 2.78
C GLU A 220 19.40 4.11 4.12
N TYR A 221 18.76 4.85 5.03
CA TYR A 221 18.31 4.33 6.30
C TYR A 221 17.33 3.15 6.13
N MET A 222 16.30 3.32 5.31
CA MET A 222 15.31 2.26 5.05
C MET A 222 15.95 1.07 4.33
N GLU A 223 16.87 1.33 3.41
CA GLU A 223 17.62 0.27 2.73
C GLU A 223 18.44 -0.57 3.71
N ALA A 224 19.22 0.06 4.59
CA ALA A 224 20.07 -0.62 5.54
C ALA A 224 19.30 -1.37 6.63
N THR A 225 18.18 -0.79 7.10
CA THR A 225 17.46 -1.29 8.28
C THR A 225 16.24 -2.14 7.99
N LEU A 226 15.79 -2.22 6.72
CA LEU A 226 14.63 -3.01 6.33
C LEU A 226 14.82 -3.71 4.98
N LEU A 227 15.11 -2.97 3.89
CA LEU A 227 15.04 -3.57 2.55
C LEU A 227 16.08 -4.65 2.36
N ARG A 228 17.35 -4.39 2.68
CA ARG A 228 18.43 -5.40 2.59
C ARG A 228 18.24 -6.60 3.53
N PRO A 229 17.91 -6.40 4.84
CA PRO A 229 17.64 -7.50 5.74
C PRO A 229 16.50 -8.42 5.30
N PHE A 230 15.51 -7.87 4.57
CA PHE A 230 14.36 -8.63 4.05
C PHE A 230 14.61 -9.18 2.65
N GLY A 231 15.81 -8.99 2.08
CA GLY A 231 16.17 -9.47 0.76
C GLY A 231 15.53 -8.70 -0.39
N MET A 232 15.04 -7.49 -0.15
CA MET A 232 14.43 -6.59 -1.15
C MET A 232 15.52 -5.83 -1.91
N ARG A 233 16.36 -6.54 -2.65
CA ARG A 233 17.60 -6.02 -3.24
C ARG A 233 17.40 -5.14 -4.47
N SER A 234 16.22 -5.21 -5.08
CA SER A 234 15.84 -4.39 -6.24
C SER A 234 14.95 -3.21 -5.84
N SER A 235 14.79 -2.96 -4.53
CA SER A 235 13.94 -1.92 -3.98
C SER A 235 14.75 -0.77 -3.39
N GLY A 236 14.19 0.45 -3.43
CA GLY A 236 14.84 1.64 -2.86
C GLY A 236 13.97 2.89 -2.97
N TYR A 237 14.47 4.01 -2.46
CA TYR A 237 13.78 5.31 -2.48
C TYR A 237 14.43 6.33 -3.43
N ALA A 238 15.52 5.95 -4.09
CA ALA A 238 16.20 6.76 -5.07
C ALA A 238 16.44 5.98 -6.36
N PHE A 239 16.49 6.68 -7.49
CA PHE A 239 16.79 6.08 -8.79
C PHE A 239 18.31 5.88 -8.94
N VAL A 240 18.84 4.87 -8.28
CA VAL A 240 20.25 4.50 -8.48
C VAL A 240 20.49 3.93 -9.89
N PRO A 241 21.70 4.06 -10.46
CA PRO A 241 21.99 3.62 -11.84
C PRO A 241 21.60 2.16 -12.13
N ALA A 242 21.73 1.27 -11.16
CA ALA A 242 21.33 -0.14 -11.28
C ALA A 242 19.82 -0.28 -11.47
N MET A 243 19.03 0.48 -10.71
CA MET A 243 17.56 0.48 -10.77
C MET A 243 17.07 1.14 -12.06
N GLN A 244 17.72 2.20 -12.53
CA GLN A 244 17.31 2.91 -13.76
C GLN A 244 17.20 1.99 -14.98
N ARG A 245 18.09 1.02 -15.10
CA ARG A 245 18.07 0.03 -16.20
C ARG A 245 16.86 -0.91 -16.18
N SER A 246 16.25 -1.06 -15.01
CA SER A 246 15.11 -1.96 -14.77
C SER A 246 13.81 -1.22 -14.52
N LEU A 247 13.83 0.11 -14.53
CA LEU A 247 12.68 0.94 -14.20
C LEU A 247 11.61 0.87 -15.30
N ALA A 248 10.37 0.63 -14.91
CA ALA A 248 9.22 0.81 -15.77
C ALA A 248 8.91 2.31 -15.91
N THR A 249 8.26 2.71 -16.98
CA THR A 249 7.78 4.07 -17.21
C THR A 249 6.28 4.12 -16.99
N PRO A 250 5.74 5.13 -16.29
CA PRO A 250 4.29 5.31 -16.18
C PRO A 250 3.69 5.73 -17.51
N HIS A 251 2.43 5.36 -17.75
CA HIS A 251 1.72 5.69 -18.99
C HIS A 251 0.35 6.28 -18.66
N ASP A 252 -0.09 7.21 -19.48
CA ASP A 252 -1.43 7.82 -19.40
C ASP A 252 -2.55 6.85 -19.82
N ALA A 253 -3.81 7.34 -19.80
CA ALA A 253 -4.97 6.55 -20.17
C ALA A 253 -5.00 6.12 -21.65
N ALA A 254 -4.23 6.78 -22.52
CA ALA A 254 -4.04 6.39 -23.92
C ALA A 254 -2.84 5.43 -24.10
N GLY A 255 -2.17 5.07 -23.00
CA GLY A 255 -0.97 4.25 -23.00
C GLY A 255 0.28 4.97 -23.51
N GLN A 256 0.30 6.31 -23.50
CA GLN A 256 1.48 7.07 -23.87
C GLN A 256 2.41 7.22 -22.67
N PRO A 257 3.73 7.11 -22.84
CA PRO A 257 4.68 7.30 -21.76
C PRO A 257 4.56 8.68 -21.13
N LEU A 258 4.47 8.73 -19.81
CA LEU A 258 4.53 9.96 -19.02
C LEU A 258 5.98 10.31 -18.69
N PRO A 259 6.33 11.61 -18.60
CA PRO A 259 7.65 12.03 -18.16
C PRO A 259 7.97 11.49 -16.77
N GLN A 260 9.16 10.93 -16.61
CA GLN A 260 9.64 10.41 -15.32
C GLN A 260 10.94 11.11 -14.95
N THR A 261 10.92 11.79 -13.80
CA THR A 261 12.09 12.48 -13.25
C THR A 261 12.49 11.80 -11.96
N PRO A 262 13.79 11.50 -11.76
CA PRO A 262 14.28 11.03 -10.47
C PRO A 262 13.85 11.97 -9.34
N PRO A 263 13.35 11.45 -8.19
CA PRO A 263 12.97 12.30 -7.09
C PRO A 263 14.20 13.02 -6.52
N SER A 264 14.02 14.31 -6.22
CA SER A 264 15.04 15.07 -5.52
C SER A 264 15.19 14.63 -4.05
N ILE A 265 16.32 14.93 -3.43
CA ILE A 265 16.53 14.68 -2.00
C ILE A 265 15.42 15.32 -1.14
N PRO A 266 15.02 16.60 -1.36
CA PRO A 266 13.89 17.18 -0.65
C PRO A 266 12.57 16.43 -0.88
N ALA A 267 12.33 15.93 -2.09
CA ALA A 267 11.13 15.14 -2.36
C ALA A 267 11.11 13.82 -1.57
N ILE A 268 12.25 13.12 -1.49
CA ILE A 268 12.38 11.90 -0.68
C ILE A 268 12.22 12.21 0.81
N ALA A 269 12.81 13.28 1.30
CA ALA A 269 12.68 13.74 2.68
C ALA A 269 11.23 14.12 3.02
N ARG A 270 10.45 14.58 2.04
CA ARG A 270 9.05 14.98 2.20
C ARG A 270 8.06 13.81 2.03
N TYR A 271 8.24 12.99 1.00
CA TYR A 271 7.24 12.02 0.55
C TYR A 271 7.69 10.56 0.69
N GLY A 272 8.94 10.31 1.10
CA GLY A 272 9.57 8.99 1.10
C GLY A 272 8.70 7.92 1.75
N SER A 273 8.36 8.12 3.03
CA SER A 273 7.54 7.18 3.82
C SER A 273 6.14 6.98 3.27
N ALA A 274 5.61 7.98 2.57
CA ALA A 274 4.21 7.99 2.15
C ALA A 274 3.99 7.45 0.73
N GLY A 275 5.03 7.46 -0.16
CA GLY A 275 4.74 7.14 -1.56
C GLY A 275 5.93 6.95 -2.49
N MET A 276 7.17 6.90 -2.01
CA MET A 276 8.34 6.91 -2.92
C MET A 276 9.13 5.60 -2.98
N LEU A 277 8.61 4.52 -2.44
CA LEU A 277 9.24 3.21 -2.59
C LEU A 277 9.14 2.76 -4.06
N MET A 278 10.28 2.46 -4.63
CA MET A 278 10.43 1.75 -5.90
C MET A 278 10.73 0.28 -5.61
N THR A 279 10.02 -0.66 -6.24
CA THR A 279 10.14 -2.08 -5.89
C THR A 279 9.77 -2.99 -7.06
N THR A 280 10.08 -4.28 -6.93
CA THR A 280 9.55 -5.36 -7.78
C THR A 280 8.42 -6.09 -7.05
N ALA A 281 7.55 -6.79 -7.78
CA ALA A 281 6.50 -7.60 -7.15
C ALA A 281 7.09 -8.67 -6.23
N THR A 282 8.21 -9.28 -6.64
CA THR A 282 8.95 -10.29 -5.88
C THR A 282 9.53 -9.73 -4.57
N ASP A 283 10.13 -8.54 -4.60
CA ASP A 283 10.69 -7.92 -3.40
C ASP A 283 9.58 -7.54 -2.41
N TYR A 284 8.48 -6.95 -2.91
CA TYR A 284 7.37 -6.62 -2.04
C TYR A 284 6.68 -7.87 -1.46
N ALA A 285 6.61 -8.97 -2.21
CA ALA A 285 6.14 -10.25 -1.69
C ALA A 285 7.02 -10.78 -0.56
N ARG A 286 8.36 -10.60 -0.62
CA ARG A 286 9.27 -10.91 0.51
C ARG A 286 8.92 -10.11 1.76
N PHE A 287 8.63 -8.81 1.60
CA PHE A 287 8.15 -7.99 2.72
C PHE A 287 6.83 -8.53 3.30
N LEU A 288 5.85 -8.88 2.46
CA LEU A 288 4.60 -9.46 2.96
C LEU A 288 4.82 -10.76 3.74
N ILE A 289 5.73 -11.62 3.29
CA ILE A 289 6.08 -12.87 3.97
C ILE A 289 6.67 -12.59 5.36
N GLU A 290 7.51 -11.55 5.51
CA GLU A 290 8.04 -11.14 6.81
C GLU A 290 6.94 -10.60 7.75
N VAL A 291 5.94 -9.89 7.22
CA VAL A 291 4.79 -9.41 8.00
C VAL A 291 3.82 -10.55 8.32
N MET A 292 3.65 -11.49 7.40
CA MET A 292 2.66 -12.58 7.48
C MET A 292 2.96 -13.57 8.60
N GLN A 293 4.25 -13.85 8.86
CA GLN A 293 4.70 -14.83 9.85
C GLN A 293 5.48 -14.18 10.97
N ALA A 294 5.19 -14.57 12.21
CA ALA A 294 6.10 -14.31 13.31
C ALA A 294 7.40 -15.11 13.09
N LYS A 295 8.53 -14.41 13.05
CA LYS A 295 9.86 -14.99 13.06
C LYS A 295 10.54 -14.63 14.38
N PRO A 296 11.61 -15.33 14.80
CA PRO A 296 12.42 -14.88 15.91
C PRO A 296 12.81 -13.43 15.73
N ALA A 297 12.58 -12.61 16.76
CA ALA A 297 12.94 -11.20 16.73
C ALA A 297 14.47 -11.07 16.61
N ASP A 298 14.90 -10.13 15.79
CA ASP A 298 16.28 -9.72 15.63
C ASP A 298 16.33 -8.18 15.56
N ASP A 299 17.44 -7.58 15.16
CA ASP A 299 17.56 -6.12 15.04
C ASP A 299 16.63 -5.52 13.98
N TYR A 300 16.06 -6.33 13.10
CA TYR A 300 15.28 -5.92 11.95
C TYR A 300 13.81 -6.39 12.02
N ARG A 301 13.56 -7.59 12.55
CA ARG A 301 12.25 -8.25 12.57
C ARG A 301 11.50 -7.95 13.86
N LEU A 302 10.20 -7.72 13.72
CA LEU A 302 9.30 -7.56 14.86
C LEU A 302 9.14 -8.89 15.60
N ASN A 303 9.07 -8.81 16.93
CA ASN A 303 8.54 -9.91 17.74
C ASN A 303 7.05 -10.10 17.47
N GLU A 304 6.51 -11.23 17.97
CA GLU A 304 5.12 -11.58 17.74
C GLU A 304 4.13 -10.55 18.31
N ALA A 305 4.41 -10.00 19.51
CA ALA A 305 3.54 -9.03 20.16
C ALA A 305 3.45 -7.72 19.35
N SER A 306 4.59 -7.18 18.91
CA SER A 306 4.65 -5.96 18.08
C SER A 306 4.01 -6.17 16.72
N ARG A 307 4.21 -7.33 16.10
CA ARG A 307 3.55 -7.71 14.86
C ARG A 307 2.02 -7.80 15.01
N ASN A 308 1.55 -8.45 16.06
CA ASN A 308 0.11 -8.57 16.33
C ASN A 308 -0.52 -7.20 16.61
N GLU A 309 0.17 -6.33 17.35
CA GLU A 309 -0.29 -4.94 17.56
C GLU A 309 -0.32 -4.16 16.25
N MET A 310 0.67 -4.35 15.36
CA MET A 310 0.68 -3.70 14.04
C MET A 310 -0.53 -4.07 13.18
N LEU A 311 -1.00 -5.32 13.24
CA LEU A 311 -2.11 -5.82 12.43
C LEU A 311 -3.48 -5.72 13.14
N LYS A 312 -3.52 -5.24 14.38
CA LYS A 312 -4.75 -5.08 15.14
C LYS A 312 -5.56 -3.89 14.59
N PRO A 313 -6.85 -4.07 14.27
CA PRO A 313 -7.72 -2.96 13.90
C PRO A 313 -7.74 -1.85 14.95
N GLN A 314 -7.56 -0.60 14.53
CA GLN A 314 -7.54 0.57 15.40
C GLN A 314 -8.81 1.41 15.26
N ILE A 315 -9.35 1.52 14.04
CA ILE A 315 -10.50 2.37 13.73
C ILE A 315 -11.26 1.82 12.51
N ASP A 316 -12.58 2.07 12.48
CA ASP A 316 -13.39 1.82 11.30
C ASP A 316 -13.00 2.79 10.17
N ALA A 317 -12.71 2.25 9.00
CA ALA A 317 -12.34 3.01 7.80
C ALA A 317 -13.47 3.07 6.75
N GLY A 318 -14.67 2.60 7.11
CA GLY A 318 -15.84 2.61 6.25
C GLY A 318 -16.07 1.33 5.45
N ALA A 319 -16.99 1.39 4.47
CA ALA A 319 -17.49 0.22 3.76
C ALA A 319 -17.49 0.38 2.23
N SER A 320 -16.66 1.24 1.65
CA SER A 320 -16.66 1.44 0.20
C SER A 320 -15.26 1.30 -0.38
N PRO A 321 -15.05 0.41 -1.36
CA PRO A 321 -15.98 -0.60 -1.88
C PRO A 321 -16.09 -1.84 -0.97
N ILE A 322 -15.17 -2.02 -0.02
CA ILE A 322 -15.09 -3.14 0.92
C ILE A 322 -15.16 -2.60 2.34
N LYS A 323 -15.94 -3.25 3.21
CA LYS A 323 -15.94 -2.92 4.65
C LYS A 323 -14.54 -3.13 5.22
N ALA A 324 -13.98 -2.10 5.82
CA ALA A 324 -12.62 -2.12 6.30
C ALA A 324 -12.44 -1.42 7.64
N SER A 325 -11.47 -1.90 8.41
CA SER A 325 -10.82 -1.16 9.49
C SER A 325 -9.43 -0.74 9.06
N TRP A 326 -8.85 0.25 9.78
CA TRP A 326 -7.44 0.58 9.63
C TRP A 326 -6.65 0.12 10.85
N ALA A 327 -5.54 -0.55 10.58
CA ALA A 327 -4.54 -0.97 11.57
C ALA A 327 -3.32 -0.01 11.53
N LEU A 328 -2.15 -0.41 12.01
CA LEU A 328 -0.96 0.44 12.00
C LEU A 328 -0.22 0.31 10.66
N GLY A 329 -0.62 1.17 9.71
CA GLY A 329 -0.09 1.19 8.35
C GLY A 329 -0.79 0.24 7.37
N TRP A 330 -1.86 -0.44 7.78
CA TRP A 330 -2.57 -1.43 6.98
C TRP A 330 -4.07 -1.21 7.00
N GLN A 331 -4.72 -1.50 5.89
CA GLN A 331 -6.16 -1.71 5.80
C GLN A 331 -6.48 -3.17 6.12
N ILE A 332 -7.53 -3.42 6.88
CA ILE A 332 -8.06 -4.76 7.16
C ILE A 332 -9.42 -4.86 6.49
N TRP A 333 -9.53 -5.62 5.43
CA TRP A 333 -10.79 -5.92 4.76
C TRP A 333 -11.55 -7.00 5.52
N HIS A 334 -12.82 -6.76 5.77
CA HIS A 334 -13.72 -7.71 6.42
C HIS A 334 -14.57 -8.40 5.37
N LEU A 335 -14.16 -9.58 4.93
CA LEU A 335 -14.84 -10.40 3.94
C LEU A 335 -15.53 -11.58 4.60
N ASP A 336 -16.54 -12.16 3.94
CA ASP A 336 -17.27 -13.32 4.48
C ASP A 336 -16.34 -14.52 4.74
N ALA A 337 -15.32 -14.70 3.93
CA ALA A 337 -14.33 -15.78 4.07
C ALA A 337 -13.25 -15.50 5.14
N GLY A 338 -13.19 -14.29 5.70
CA GLY A 338 -12.20 -13.91 6.71
C GLY A 338 -11.59 -12.53 6.49
N ASN A 339 -10.67 -12.16 7.35
CA ASN A 339 -9.97 -10.88 7.25
C ASN A 339 -8.78 -10.95 6.29
N VAL A 340 -8.61 -9.88 5.51
CA VAL A 340 -7.47 -9.70 4.60
C VAL A 340 -6.76 -8.41 4.96
N VAL A 341 -5.45 -8.48 5.14
CA VAL A 341 -4.57 -7.34 5.34
C VAL A 341 -4.16 -6.80 3.97
N ALA A 342 -4.35 -5.51 3.73
CA ALA A 342 -4.16 -4.94 2.41
C ALA A 342 -3.61 -3.51 2.44
N HIS A 343 -2.97 -3.11 1.36
CA HIS A 343 -2.67 -1.72 1.04
C HIS A 343 -2.49 -1.55 -0.46
N GLY A 344 -3.05 -0.49 -1.01
CA GLY A 344 -2.88 -0.11 -2.41
C GLY A 344 -1.99 1.12 -2.58
N GLY A 345 -1.67 1.43 -3.82
CA GLY A 345 -0.96 2.63 -4.19
C GLY A 345 -1.42 3.15 -5.54
N ASP A 346 -1.71 4.45 -5.62
CA ASP A 346 -2.23 5.09 -6.81
C ASP A 346 -1.55 6.45 -7.03
N PHE A 347 -1.09 6.66 -8.23
CA PHE A 347 -0.62 7.94 -8.74
C PHE A 347 -0.55 7.88 -10.26
N ASP A 348 -0.52 9.02 -10.94
CA ASP A 348 -0.54 9.15 -12.40
C ASP A 348 0.27 8.05 -13.10
N GLY A 349 -0.43 7.15 -13.78
CA GLY A 349 0.16 6.02 -14.53
C GLY A 349 0.74 4.87 -13.67
N TRP A 350 0.62 4.94 -12.33
CA TRP A 350 1.06 3.90 -11.40
C TRP A 350 -0.09 3.41 -10.52
N HIS A 351 -0.38 2.13 -10.57
CA HIS A 351 -1.34 1.50 -9.67
C HIS A 351 -0.77 0.20 -9.12
N SER A 352 -0.97 -0.02 -7.85
CA SER A 352 -0.45 -1.18 -7.15
C SER A 352 -1.41 -1.65 -6.07
N GLN A 353 -1.38 -2.94 -5.76
CA GLN A 353 -2.14 -3.54 -4.67
C GLN A 353 -1.37 -4.69 -4.06
N SER A 354 -1.38 -4.76 -2.74
CA SER A 354 -1.00 -5.94 -1.99
C SER A 354 -2.15 -6.37 -1.09
N ALA A 355 -2.33 -7.68 -0.95
CA ALA A 355 -3.28 -8.25 -0.04
C ALA A 355 -2.80 -9.62 0.44
N PHE A 356 -3.01 -9.94 1.72
CA PHE A 356 -2.59 -11.21 2.28
C PHE A 356 -3.44 -11.61 3.49
N SER A 357 -3.50 -12.91 3.75
CA SER A 357 -4.06 -13.50 4.96
C SER A 357 -2.95 -14.13 5.81
N PRO A 358 -2.66 -13.61 7.00
CA PRO A 358 -1.73 -14.25 7.92
C PRO A 358 -2.20 -15.64 8.36
N GLU A 359 -3.51 -15.85 8.47
CA GLU A 359 -4.13 -17.11 8.86
C GLU A 359 -3.90 -18.20 7.82
N HIS A 360 -4.18 -17.88 6.55
CA HIS A 360 -4.01 -18.82 5.43
C HIS A 360 -2.57 -18.88 4.90
N LYS A 361 -1.70 -17.94 5.31
CA LYS A 361 -0.32 -17.79 4.80
C LYS A 361 -0.26 -17.61 3.28
N THR A 362 -1.21 -16.87 2.74
CA THR A 362 -1.42 -16.63 1.32
C THR A 362 -1.50 -15.13 1.04
N GLY A 363 -1.24 -14.73 -0.18
CA GLY A 363 -1.33 -13.32 -0.57
C GLY A 363 -0.86 -13.06 -1.99
N PHE A 364 -0.97 -11.80 -2.40
CA PHE A 364 -0.48 -11.36 -3.69
C PHE A 364 0.02 -9.91 -3.65
N VAL A 365 0.84 -9.60 -4.64
CA VAL A 365 1.27 -8.26 -5.01
C VAL A 365 1.01 -8.09 -6.50
N ILE A 366 0.43 -6.98 -6.91
CA ILE A 366 0.28 -6.58 -8.31
C ILE A 366 0.75 -5.15 -8.49
N LEU A 367 1.59 -4.91 -9.49
CA LEU A 367 2.17 -3.62 -9.85
C LEU A 367 1.91 -3.36 -11.33
N THR A 368 1.48 -2.14 -11.68
CA THR A 368 1.18 -1.74 -13.06
C THR A 368 1.82 -0.41 -13.40
N ASN A 369 2.06 -0.16 -14.69
CA ASN A 369 2.64 1.08 -15.20
C ASN A 369 1.73 1.81 -16.19
N GLY A 370 0.43 1.74 -16.01
CA GLY A 370 -0.55 2.45 -16.86
C GLY A 370 -1.76 2.93 -16.10
N GLU A 371 -2.32 4.08 -16.49
CA GLU A 371 -3.46 4.72 -15.82
C GLU A 371 -4.70 3.82 -15.70
N GLY A 372 -4.88 2.88 -16.63
CA GLY A 372 -5.93 1.86 -16.55
C GLY A 372 -5.71 0.79 -15.46
N GLY A 373 -4.54 0.81 -14.79
CA GLY A 373 -4.16 -0.18 -13.78
C GLY A 373 -5.08 -0.21 -12.57
N GLY A 374 -5.61 0.95 -12.16
CA GLY A 374 -6.59 1.01 -11.08
C GLY A 374 -7.84 0.19 -11.38
N ALA A 375 -8.44 0.35 -12.56
CA ALA A 375 -9.60 -0.43 -12.98
C ALA A 375 -9.26 -1.91 -13.21
N LEU A 376 -8.09 -2.19 -13.80
CA LEU A 376 -7.59 -3.56 -13.97
C LEU A 376 -7.53 -4.28 -12.60
N ILE A 377 -6.99 -3.64 -11.58
CA ILE A 377 -6.86 -4.23 -10.25
C ILE A 377 -8.24 -4.36 -9.59
N TRP A 378 -8.94 -3.24 -9.40
CA TRP A 378 -10.11 -3.16 -8.53
C TRP A 378 -11.38 -3.75 -9.15
N THR A 379 -11.55 -3.62 -10.47
CA THR A 379 -12.77 -4.06 -11.15
C THR A 379 -12.63 -5.47 -11.70
N ASP A 380 -11.48 -5.78 -12.30
CA ASP A 380 -11.34 -6.99 -13.10
C ASP A 380 -10.66 -8.14 -12.33
N LEU A 381 -9.67 -7.84 -11.47
CA LEU A 381 -8.80 -8.87 -10.86
C LEU A 381 -8.93 -9.03 -9.35
N LEU A 382 -9.37 -8.02 -8.59
CA LEU A 382 -9.34 -8.10 -7.13
C LEU A 382 -10.10 -9.32 -6.60
N LYS A 383 -11.37 -9.50 -7.04
CA LYS A 383 -12.18 -10.62 -6.59
C LYS A 383 -11.58 -11.97 -7.00
N PRO A 384 -11.20 -12.21 -8.27
CA PRO A 384 -10.50 -13.44 -8.66
C PRO A 384 -9.22 -13.72 -7.84
N LEU A 385 -8.39 -12.71 -7.57
CA LEU A 385 -7.18 -12.86 -6.77
C LEU A 385 -7.49 -13.20 -5.31
N VAL A 386 -8.47 -12.53 -4.70
CA VAL A 386 -8.86 -12.82 -3.33
C VAL A 386 -9.44 -14.25 -3.23
N ASP A 387 -10.36 -14.61 -4.08
CA ASP A 387 -11.05 -15.91 -4.01
C ASP A 387 -10.13 -17.08 -4.40
N SER A 388 -9.25 -16.89 -5.39
CA SER A 388 -8.43 -17.98 -5.95
C SER A 388 -7.02 -18.07 -5.37
N VAL A 389 -6.58 -17.04 -4.63
CA VAL A 389 -5.23 -16.97 -4.07
C VAL A 389 -5.28 -16.82 -2.56
N VAL A 390 -6.02 -15.82 -2.05
CA VAL A 390 -5.97 -15.51 -0.60
C VAL A 390 -6.75 -16.55 0.20
N PHE A 391 -7.86 -17.03 -0.32
CA PHE A 391 -8.73 -18.05 0.32
C PHE A 391 -8.73 -19.40 -0.42
N ALA A 392 -7.66 -19.72 -1.14
CA ALA A 392 -7.56 -20.91 -1.98
C ALA A 392 -7.26 -22.22 -1.18
#